data_d3681831701f59098eb3883fde3af806
#
_entry.id   d3681831701f59098eb3883fde3af806
#
_cell.length_a   1.000
_cell.length_b   1.000
_cell.length_c   1.000
_cell.angle_alpha   90.00
_cell.angle_beta   90.00
_cell.angle_gamma   90.00
#
_symmetry.space_group_name_H-M   'P 1'
#
loop_
_entity.id
_entity.type
_entity.pdbx_description
1 polymer ?
#
loop_
_entity_poly.entity_id
_entity_poly.type
_entity_poly.pdbx_seq_one_letter_code
_entity_poly.pdbx_strand_id
1 'polypeptide(L)'
;MKIIIKWINVIMKLKLAYKKPSKITQINMSSSCIGLNNGEDYNQKACDKIKKFTKHDSCKLVNSGNSAIFIAMNNVKGDIIIPDQGAWHGFKQIAKFLGKNLVTVKTYYGLVKTDFLDEILDDISEGSALFLTSLAAYTAEQDMKSISKYCRDNGILLVEDVSGSIGDTHEHLCNGFYSDVIVGSTGEPKIVNVGNGGFISTSIPNFFKDSNILLKSFKCDKITCVGIYNEL
;
A
#
# COMPACT_ATOMS: atom_id res chain seq x y z
N MET A 1 -8.23 -42.54 7.19
CA MET A 1 -7.33 -41.96 8.20
C MET A 1 -5.89 -41.80 7.74
N LYS A 2 -5.20 -42.78 7.13
CA LYS A 2 -3.82 -42.64 6.61
C LYS A 2 -3.64 -41.58 5.52
N ILE A 3 -4.64 -41.33 4.67
CA ILE A 3 -4.57 -40.34 3.57
C ILE A 3 -4.64 -38.90 4.13
N ILE A 4 -5.52 -38.67 5.12
CA ILE A 4 -5.66 -37.35 5.75
C ILE A 4 -4.38 -36.94 6.47
N ILE A 5 -3.73 -37.88 7.16
CA ILE A 5 -2.44 -37.64 7.86
C ILE A 5 -1.32 -37.30 6.86
N LYS A 6 -1.35 -37.93 5.65
CA LYS A 6 -0.37 -37.64 4.61
C LYS A 6 -0.55 -36.23 4.01
N TRP A 7 -1.78 -35.76 3.88
CA TRP A 7 -2.11 -34.40 3.45
C TRP A 7 -1.76 -33.34 4.51
N ILE A 8 -2.04 -33.61 5.80
CA ILE A 8 -1.65 -32.74 6.91
C ILE A 8 -0.12 -32.60 6.98
N ASN A 9 0.63 -33.68 6.79
CA ASN A 9 2.10 -33.63 6.74
C ASN A 9 2.67 -32.91 5.52
N VAL A 10 1.95 -32.88 4.39
CA VAL A 10 2.31 -32.08 3.22
C VAL A 10 2.04 -30.60 3.47
N ILE A 11 0.91 -30.25 4.09
CA ILE A 11 0.56 -28.86 4.44
C ILE A 11 1.51 -28.32 5.52
N MET A 12 1.89 -29.10 6.51
CA MET A 12 2.87 -28.71 7.54
C MET A 12 4.31 -28.60 7.01
N LYS A 13 4.63 -29.13 5.83
CA LYS A 13 5.93 -28.96 5.17
C LYS A 13 5.99 -27.79 4.18
N LEU A 14 4.87 -27.16 3.87
CA LEU A 14 4.86 -25.88 3.19
C LEU A 14 5.36 -24.81 4.20
N LYS A 15 6.68 -24.74 4.37
CA LYS A 15 7.30 -23.52 4.91
C LYS A 15 6.83 -22.42 3.98
N LEU A 16 6.06 -21.49 4.47
CA LEU A 16 5.85 -20.20 3.80
C LEU A 16 7.26 -19.62 3.58
N ALA A 17 7.80 -19.84 2.39
CA ALA A 17 9.08 -19.26 2.01
C ALA A 17 8.80 -17.78 1.73
N TYR A 18 8.91 -16.95 2.75
CA TYR A 18 8.94 -15.51 2.56
C TYR A 18 10.09 -15.19 1.61
N LYS A 19 9.81 -14.40 0.58
CA LYS A 19 10.85 -13.89 -0.30
C LYS A 19 11.82 -13.08 0.57
N LYS A 20 13.05 -13.52 0.65
CA LYS A 20 14.12 -12.75 1.29
C LYS A 20 14.68 -11.73 0.30
N PRO A 21 15.26 -10.63 0.78
CA PRO A 21 16.01 -9.73 -0.09
C PRO A 21 17.06 -10.51 -0.91
N SER A 22 17.31 -10.07 -2.13
CA SER A 22 18.36 -10.67 -2.98
C SER A 22 19.73 -10.62 -2.28
N LYS A 23 20.65 -11.50 -2.65
CA LYS A 23 22.00 -11.50 -2.07
C LYS A 23 22.71 -10.15 -2.30
N ILE A 24 22.52 -9.53 -3.47
CA ILE A 24 23.07 -8.21 -3.80
C ILE A 24 22.48 -7.15 -2.87
N THR A 25 21.18 -7.17 -2.67
CA THR A 25 20.51 -6.25 -1.73
C THR A 25 21.04 -6.40 -0.31
N GLN A 26 21.19 -7.64 0.17
CA GLN A 26 21.76 -7.90 1.51
C GLN A 26 23.19 -7.36 1.64
N ILE A 27 24.02 -7.53 0.61
CA ILE A 27 25.39 -6.99 0.58
C ILE A 27 25.36 -5.46 0.62
N ASN A 28 24.52 -4.82 -0.21
CA ASN A 28 24.42 -3.37 -0.27
C ASN A 28 23.88 -2.75 1.03
N MET A 29 22.88 -3.40 1.66
CA MET A 29 22.39 -3.01 2.97
C MET A 29 23.50 -3.12 4.03
N SER A 30 24.22 -4.24 4.05
CA SER A 30 25.36 -4.45 4.98
C SER A 30 26.48 -3.44 4.76
N SER A 31 26.81 -3.13 3.50
CA SER A 31 27.80 -2.10 3.15
C SER A 31 27.39 -0.72 3.63
N SER A 32 26.09 -0.43 3.61
CA SER A 32 25.55 0.83 4.14
C SER A 32 25.66 0.92 5.67
N CYS A 33 25.56 -0.20 6.39
CA CYS A 33 25.78 -0.23 7.84
C CYS A 33 27.20 0.23 8.23
N ILE A 34 28.20 -0.11 7.42
CA ILE A 34 29.60 0.26 7.65
C ILE A 34 30.02 1.54 6.91
N GLY A 35 29.06 2.27 6.36
CA GLY A 35 29.30 3.61 5.82
C GLY A 35 29.84 3.67 4.38
N LEU A 36 29.96 2.56 3.66
CA LEU A 36 30.52 2.54 2.29
C LEU A 36 29.66 3.29 1.25
N ASN A 37 28.38 3.56 1.56
CA ASN A 37 27.45 4.23 0.65
C ASN A 37 27.06 5.65 1.12
N ASN A 38 27.96 6.36 1.79
CA ASN A 38 27.61 7.61 2.48
C ASN A 38 27.35 8.83 1.58
N GLY A 39 27.72 8.79 0.30
CA GLY A 39 27.56 9.92 -0.63
C GLY A 39 26.26 9.92 -1.43
N GLU A 40 25.42 8.90 -1.35
CA GLU A 40 24.25 8.76 -2.21
C GLU A 40 22.93 8.93 -1.47
N ASP A 41 21.99 9.64 -2.10
CA ASP A 41 20.62 9.76 -1.60
C ASP A 41 19.75 8.59 -2.09
N TYR A 42 19.86 7.46 -1.39
CA TYR A 42 19.02 6.29 -1.68
C TYR A 42 17.54 6.50 -1.42
N ASN A 43 17.17 7.45 -0.58
CA ASN A 43 15.76 7.81 -0.37
C ASN A 43 15.19 8.37 -1.68
N GLN A 44 15.86 9.36 -2.28
CA GLN A 44 15.44 9.93 -3.55
C GLN A 44 15.47 8.90 -4.68
N LYS A 45 16.52 8.09 -4.77
CA LYS A 45 16.65 7.04 -5.80
C LYS A 45 15.53 6.01 -5.72
N ALA A 46 15.16 5.56 -4.51
CA ALA A 46 14.07 4.62 -4.30
C ALA A 46 12.71 5.27 -4.64
N CYS A 47 12.48 6.51 -4.22
CA CYS A 47 11.30 7.28 -4.61
C CYS A 47 11.17 7.40 -6.13
N ASP A 48 12.27 7.66 -6.85
CA ASP A 48 12.24 7.77 -8.31
C ASP A 48 11.91 6.46 -9.00
N LYS A 49 12.35 5.32 -8.44
CA LYS A 49 11.92 4.00 -8.92
C LYS A 49 10.43 3.77 -8.67
N ILE A 50 9.93 4.05 -7.48
CA ILE A 50 8.50 3.90 -7.14
C ILE A 50 7.65 4.76 -8.08
N LYS A 51 8.02 6.02 -8.32
CA LYS A 51 7.31 6.90 -9.25
C LYS A 51 7.24 6.32 -10.68
N LYS A 52 8.26 5.60 -11.13
CA LYS A 52 8.22 4.91 -12.44
C LYS A 52 7.17 3.81 -12.49
N PHE A 53 6.96 3.07 -11.40
CA PHE A 53 5.94 2.03 -11.32
C PHE A 53 4.53 2.62 -11.15
N THR A 54 4.38 3.56 -10.22
CA THR A 54 3.07 4.12 -9.85
C THR A 54 2.58 5.17 -10.84
N LYS A 55 3.46 5.73 -11.69
CA LYS A 55 3.19 6.88 -12.57
C LYS A 55 2.79 8.16 -11.82
N HIS A 56 3.06 8.22 -10.53
CA HIS A 56 2.81 9.39 -9.71
C HIS A 56 4.00 10.37 -9.73
N ASP A 57 3.72 11.65 -9.49
CA ASP A 57 4.73 12.72 -9.50
C ASP A 57 5.50 12.83 -8.20
N SER A 58 4.90 12.40 -7.10
CA SER A 58 5.44 12.52 -5.75
C SER A 58 5.46 11.19 -5.02
N CYS A 59 6.54 10.94 -4.27
CA CYS A 59 6.70 9.77 -3.43
C CYS A 59 7.45 10.13 -2.14
N LYS A 60 7.10 9.47 -1.04
CA LYS A 60 7.81 9.51 0.23
C LYS A 60 8.01 8.11 0.78
N LEU A 61 9.24 7.80 1.22
CA LEU A 61 9.51 6.58 1.98
C LEU A 61 9.24 6.81 3.46
N VAL A 62 8.66 5.79 4.07
CA VAL A 62 8.34 5.73 5.50
C VAL A 62 8.80 4.42 6.11
N ASN A 63 8.81 4.33 7.44
CA ASN A 63 9.33 3.17 8.16
C ASN A 63 8.43 1.92 8.09
N SER A 64 7.19 2.03 7.61
CA SER A 64 6.28 0.89 7.45
C SER A 64 5.10 1.20 6.54
N GLY A 65 4.43 0.17 6.01
CA GLY A 65 3.17 0.34 5.28
C GLY A 65 2.07 0.95 6.15
N ASN A 66 1.99 0.61 7.43
CA ASN A 66 1.03 1.21 8.35
C ASN A 66 1.25 2.72 8.51
N SER A 67 2.50 3.18 8.52
CA SER A 67 2.81 4.62 8.54
C SER A 67 2.40 5.30 7.25
N ALA A 68 2.52 4.63 6.10
CA ALA A 68 2.03 5.14 4.83
C ALA A 68 0.50 5.29 4.85
N ILE A 69 -0.22 4.27 5.32
CA ILE A 69 -1.68 4.30 5.48
C ILE A 69 -2.09 5.39 6.47
N PHE A 70 -1.38 5.51 7.59
CA PHE A 70 -1.65 6.54 8.60
C PHE A 70 -1.57 7.95 8.00
N ILE A 71 -0.51 8.24 7.25
CA ILE A 71 -0.34 9.53 6.58
C ILE A 71 -1.45 9.74 5.53
N ALA A 72 -1.77 8.72 4.73
CA ALA A 72 -2.84 8.81 3.75
C ALA A 72 -4.18 9.15 4.43
N MET A 73 -4.56 8.42 5.47
CA MET A 73 -5.82 8.63 6.20
C MET A 73 -5.84 9.98 6.93
N ASN A 74 -4.72 10.43 7.48
CA ASN A 74 -4.63 11.75 8.14
C ASN A 74 -4.92 12.90 7.17
N ASN A 75 -4.63 12.74 5.89
CA ASN A 75 -4.89 13.74 4.85
C ASN A 75 -6.32 13.67 4.27
N VAL A 76 -7.11 12.66 4.61
CA VAL A 76 -8.53 12.57 4.23
C VAL A 76 -9.33 13.56 5.08
N LYS A 77 -10.17 14.37 4.46
CA LYS A 77 -11.01 15.35 5.16
C LYS A 77 -12.29 14.71 5.70
N GLY A 78 -12.95 13.89 4.89
CA GLY A 78 -14.18 13.20 5.22
C GLY A 78 -13.98 11.82 5.86
N ASP A 79 -14.87 10.93 5.54
CA ASP A 79 -14.95 9.58 6.10
C ASP A 79 -13.96 8.63 5.43
N ILE A 80 -13.62 7.57 6.15
CA ILE A 80 -12.82 6.45 5.61
C ILE A 80 -13.78 5.34 5.20
N ILE A 81 -13.82 5.04 3.91
CA ILE A 81 -14.64 3.97 3.35
C ILE A 81 -13.76 2.74 3.15
N ILE A 82 -14.18 1.60 3.66
CA ILE A 82 -13.47 0.32 3.48
C ILE A 82 -14.44 -0.79 3.05
N PRO A 83 -13.99 -1.77 2.25
CA PRO A 83 -14.75 -2.98 1.97
C PRO A 83 -15.07 -3.76 3.26
N ASP A 84 -16.23 -4.41 3.31
CA ASP A 84 -16.61 -5.33 4.39
C ASP A 84 -15.77 -6.61 4.38
N GLN A 85 -15.26 -7.01 3.21
CA GLN A 85 -14.35 -8.13 3.00
C GLN A 85 -13.15 -7.71 2.14
N GLY A 86 -12.00 -8.32 2.38
CA GLY A 86 -10.78 -8.07 1.60
C GLY A 86 -9.97 -6.83 2.01
N ALA A 87 -10.50 -5.98 2.89
CA ALA A 87 -9.75 -4.83 3.40
C ALA A 87 -8.64 -5.26 4.38
N TRP A 88 -7.51 -4.57 4.33
CA TRP A 88 -6.47 -4.71 5.34
C TRP A 88 -7.01 -4.32 6.72
N HIS A 89 -6.91 -5.23 7.70
CA HIS A 89 -7.48 -4.99 9.04
C HIS A 89 -6.92 -3.73 9.73
N GLY A 90 -5.70 -3.29 9.37
CA GLY A 90 -5.09 -2.06 9.87
C GLY A 90 -5.86 -0.80 9.50
N PHE A 91 -6.63 -0.79 8.42
CA PHE A 91 -7.42 0.38 8.04
C PHE A 91 -8.39 0.80 9.15
N LYS A 92 -9.14 -0.18 9.67
CA LYS A 92 -10.10 0.08 10.75
C LYS A 92 -9.42 0.59 12.04
N GLN A 93 -8.27 0.03 12.37
CA GLN A 93 -7.53 0.42 13.58
C GLN A 93 -6.95 1.83 13.45
N ILE A 94 -6.36 2.16 12.29
CA ILE A 94 -5.78 3.47 12.03
C ILE A 94 -6.87 4.54 11.95
N ALA A 95 -7.98 4.29 11.26
CA ALA A 95 -9.11 5.21 11.21
C ALA A 95 -9.63 5.54 12.61
N LYS A 96 -9.82 4.50 13.45
CA LYS A 96 -10.23 4.67 14.85
C LYS A 96 -9.22 5.49 15.66
N PHE A 97 -7.93 5.22 15.50
CA PHE A 97 -6.87 5.96 16.20
C PHE A 97 -6.87 7.45 15.82
N LEU A 98 -7.12 7.75 14.54
CA LEU A 98 -7.21 9.12 14.02
C LEU A 98 -8.56 9.81 14.34
N GLY A 99 -9.50 9.12 14.99
CA GLY A 99 -10.84 9.66 15.26
C GLY A 99 -11.67 9.87 13.98
N LYS A 100 -11.33 9.16 12.90
CA LYS A 100 -12.08 9.23 11.64
C LYS A 100 -13.34 8.38 11.71
N ASN A 101 -14.42 8.88 11.13
CA ASN A 101 -15.60 8.07 10.91
C ASN A 101 -15.28 6.98 9.87
N LEU A 102 -15.79 5.77 10.11
CA LEU A 102 -15.54 4.60 9.28
C LEU A 102 -16.85 4.13 8.67
N VAL A 103 -16.93 4.16 7.36
CA VAL A 103 -18.04 3.64 6.57
C VAL A 103 -17.64 2.33 5.92
N THR A 104 -18.49 1.33 5.97
CA THR A 104 -18.22 0.03 5.37
C THR A 104 -19.09 -0.15 4.13
N VAL A 105 -18.45 -0.39 2.98
CA VAL A 105 -19.14 -0.74 1.74
C VAL A 105 -19.24 -2.25 1.58
N LYS A 106 -20.39 -2.74 1.17
CA LYS A 106 -20.63 -4.15 0.84
C LYS A 106 -19.73 -4.59 -0.31
N THR A 107 -19.42 -5.88 -0.35
CA THR A 107 -18.66 -6.48 -1.43
C THR A 107 -19.36 -7.74 -1.97
N TYR A 108 -19.04 -8.07 -3.20
CA TYR A 108 -19.36 -9.37 -3.78
C TYR A 108 -18.08 -10.20 -3.80
N TYR A 109 -17.95 -11.13 -2.87
CA TYR A 109 -16.72 -11.92 -2.67
C TYR A 109 -15.44 -11.06 -2.53
N GLY A 110 -15.52 -9.98 -1.77
CA GLY A 110 -14.39 -9.05 -1.57
C GLY A 110 -14.20 -8.02 -2.69
N LEU A 111 -15.02 -8.03 -3.73
CA LEU A 111 -14.99 -7.06 -4.83
C LEU A 111 -16.00 -5.95 -4.58
N VAL A 112 -15.55 -4.71 -4.59
CA VAL A 112 -16.41 -3.53 -4.55
C VAL A 112 -17.04 -3.32 -5.93
N LYS A 113 -18.31 -2.98 -5.95
CA LYS A 113 -19.05 -2.59 -7.16
C LYS A 113 -19.59 -1.17 -6.98
N THR A 114 -19.75 -0.45 -8.08
CA THR A 114 -20.28 0.92 -8.06
C THR A 114 -21.66 0.99 -7.45
N ASP A 115 -22.54 0.02 -7.72
CA ASP A 115 -23.88 -0.05 -7.15
C ASP A 115 -23.87 -0.11 -5.60
N PHE A 116 -22.85 -0.74 -5.00
CA PHE A 116 -22.70 -0.76 -3.54
C PHE A 116 -22.14 0.55 -2.99
N LEU A 117 -21.41 1.30 -3.79
CA LEU A 117 -20.98 2.65 -3.44
C LEU A 117 -22.15 3.63 -3.50
N ASP A 118 -23.11 3.45 -4.44
CA ASP A 118 -24.35 4.22 -4.50
C ASP A 118 -25.18 4.07 -3.22
N GLU A 119 -25.20 2.85 -2.63
CA GLU A 119 -25.96 2.60 -1.38
C GLU A 119 -25.49 3.44 -0.18
N ILE A 120 -24.23 3.90 -0.20
CA ILE A 120 -23.64 4.66 0.92
C ILE A 120 -23.34 6.12 0.58
N LEU A 121 -23.61 6.54 -0.65
CA LEU A 121 -23.19 7.87 -1.15
C LEU A 121 -23.78 9.02 -0.34
N ASP A 122 -25.05 8.90 0.05
CA ASP A 122 -25.74 9.93 0.84
C ASP A 122 -25.32 9.94 2.32
N ASP A 123 -24.67 8.87 2.78
CA ASP A 123 -24.23 8.70 4.18
C ASP A 123 -22.80 9.15 4.42
N ILE A 124 -22.03 9.45 3.38
CA ILE A 124 -20.63 9.86 3.48
C ILE A 124 -20.46 11.38 3.38
N SER A 125 -19.48 11.91 4.10
CA SER A 125 -19.16 13.33 4.06
C SER A 125 -18.28 13.70 2.84
N GLU A 126 -18.32 14.97 2.44
CA GLU A 126 -17.44 15.50 1.39
C GLU A 126 -15.97 15.29 1.71
N GLY A 127 -15.19 14.89 0.73
CA GLY A 127 -13.77 14.62 0.86
C GLY A 127 -13.45 13.29 1.53
N SER A 128 -14.39 12.35 1.52
CA SER A 128 -14.18 10.95 1.93
C SER A 128 -13.22 10.20 1.02
N ALA A 129 -12.66 9.09 1.51
CA ALA A 129 -11.74 8.27 0.74
C ALA A 129 -12.09 6.78 0.82
N LEU A 130 -12.06 6.11 -0.33
CA LEU A 130 -12.18 4.66 -0.45
C LEU A 130 -10.78 4.02 -0.38
N PHE A 131 -10.55 3.14 0.60
CA PHE A 131 -9.33 2.38 0.77
C PHE A 131 -9.50 0.95 0.29
N LEU A 132 -8.77 0.58 -0.75
CA LEU A 132 -8.75 -0.77 -1.31
C LEU A 132 -7.39 -1.43 -1.09
N THR A 133 -7.39 -2.72 -0.80
CA THR A 133 -6.18 -3.53 -0.72
C THR A 133 -6.02 -4.31 -2.02
N SER A 134 -4.95 -4.03 -2.75
CA SER A 134 -4.60 -4.76 -3.96
C SER A 134 -3.90 -6.07 -3.58
N LEU A 135 -4.69 -7.12 -3.44
CA LEU A 135 -4.19 -8.49 -3.38
C LEU A 135 -4.21 -9.05 -4.81
N ALA A 136 -3.13 -9.69 -5.24
CA ALA A 136 -2.96 -10.18 -6.62
C ALA A 136 -4.16 -11.01 -7.14
N ALA A 137 -4.83 -11.77 -6.27
CA ALA A 137 -6.01 -12.56 -6.62
C ALA A 137 -7.30 -11.73 -6.76
N TYR A 138 -7.44 -10.64 -6.01
CA TYR A 138 -8.65 -9.81 -6.01
C TYR A 138 -8.58 -8.65 -6.99
N THR A 139 -7.42 -8.04 -7.13
CA THR A 139 -7.26 -6.86 -8.00
C THR A 139 -7.31 -7.20 -9.47
N ALA A 140 -6.96 -8.41 -9.88
CA ALA A 140 -7.13 -8.86 -11.26
C ALA A 140 -8.61 -8.90 -11.70
N GLU A 141 -9.55 -8.99 -10.75
CA GLU A 141 -10.98 -9.03 -11.00
C GLU A 141 -11.71 -7.73 -10.59
N GLN A 142 -11.03 -6.85 -9.84
CA GLN A 142 -11.61 -5.59 -9.40
C GLN A 142 -11.68 -4.61 -10.58
N ASP A 143 -12.86 -4.14 -10.91
CA ASP A 143 -13.05 -3.13 -11.96
C ASP A 143 -12.57 -1.74 -11.49
N MET A 144 -11.26 -1.60 -11.41
CA MET A 144 -10.62 -0.36 -10.96
C MET A 144 -10.97 0.84 -11.85
N LYS A 145 -11.21 0.61 -13.14
CA LYS A 145 -11.60 1.68 -14.08
C LYS A 145 -12.95 2.29 -13.70
N SER A 146 -13.96 1.44 -13.50
CA SER A 146 -15.30 1.90 -13.12
C SER A 146 -15.29 2.52 -11.72
N ILE A 147 -14.58 1.93 -10.75
CA ILE A 147 -14.45 2.46 -9.39
C ILE A 147 -13.75 3.82 -9.41
N SER A 148 -12.63 3.97 -10.12
CA SER A 148 -11.92 5.24 -10.23
C SER A 148 -12.80 6.33 -10.85
N LYS A 149 -13.53 5.99 -11.91
CA LYS A 149 -14.48 6.93 -12.52
C LYS A 149 -15.54 7.35 -11.52
N TYR A 150 -16.16 6.38 -10.84
CA TYR A 150 -17.20 6.63 -9.82
C TYR A 150 -16.68 7.53 -8.69
N CYS A 151 -15.51 7.19 -8.13
CA CYS A 151 -14.89 7.98 -7.07
C CYS A 151 -14.66 9.43 -7.50
N ARG A 152 -14.13 9.62 -8.71
CA ARG A 152 -13.87 10.95 -9.26
C ARG A 152 -15.15 11.75 -9.48
N ASP A 153 -16.18 11.11 -10.04
CA ASP A 153 -17.46 11.76 -10.34
C ASP A 153 -18.18 12.20 -9.04
N ASN A 154 -17.90 11.52 -7.91
CA ASN A 154 -18.51 11.77 -6.60
C ASN A 154 -17.56 12.42 -5.59
N GLY A 155 -16.38 12.88 -6.00
CA GLY A 155 -15.42 13.57 -5.11
C GLY A 155 -14.83 12.68 -4.02
N ILE A 156 -14.82 11.36 -4.22
CA ILE A 156 -14.22 10.36 -3.32
C ILE A 156 -12.77 10.12 -3.73
N LEU A 157 -11.84 10.23 -2.78
CA LEU A 157 -10.43 9.92 -3.00
C LEU A 157 -10.24 8.39 -3.08
N LEU A 158 -9.57 7.89 -4.11
CA LEU A 158 -9.25 6.46 -4.23
C LEU A 158 -7.84 6.18 -3.74
N VAL A 159 -7.70 5.40 -2.67
CA VAL A 159 -6.44 4.98 -2.07
C VAL A 159 -6.23 3.48 -2.24
N GLU A 160 -5.11 3.09 -2.84
CA GLU A 160 -4.77 1.70 -3.12
C GLU A 160 -3.57 1.24 -2.26
N ASP A 161 -3.76 0.18 -1.47
CA ASP A 161 -2.67 -0.50 -0.76
C ASP A 161 -2.09 -1.62 -1.61
N VAL A 162 -0.93 -1.37 -2.19
CA VAL A 162 -0.24 -2.29 -3.11
C VAL A 162 0.80 -3.18 -2.43
N SER A 163 0.72 -3.33 -1.13
CA SER A 163 1.69 -4.13 -0.36
C SER A 163 1.80 -5.59 -0.83
N GLY A 164 0.77 -6.13 -1.46
CA GLY A 164 0.73 -7.50 -1.99
C GLY A 164 0.91 -7.59 -3.51
N SER A 165 1.07 -6.47 -4.22
CA SER A 165 1.00 -6.44 -5.69
C SER A 165 1.99 -5.49 -6.35
N ILE A 166 2.80 -4.77 -5.58
CA ILE A 166 3.79 -3.85 -6.16
C ILE A 166 4.69 -4.54 -7.19
N GLY A 167 4.86 -3.90 -8.34
CA GLY A 167 5.64 -4.43 -9.46
C GLY A 167 4.84 -5.34 -10.40
N ASP A 168 3.55 -5.52 -10.15
CA ASP A 168 2.66 -6.13 -11.12
C ASP A 168 2.57 -5.24 -12.37
N THR A 169 2.73 -5.85 -13.54
CA THR A 169 2.66 -5.16 -14.83
C THR A 169 1.26 -5.18 -15.45
N HIS A 170 0.30 -5.75 -14.75
CA HIS A 170 -1.09 -5.76 -15.20
C HIS A 170 -1.62 -4.33 -15.28
N GLU A 171 -2.26 -3.95 -16.38
CA GLU A 171 -2.66 -2.57 -16.69
C GLU A 171 -3.50 -1.89 -15.59
N HIS A 172 -4.14 -2.67 -14.75
CA HIS A 172 -5.08 -2.19 -13.75
C HIS A 172 -4.51 -2.13 -12.33
N LEU A 173 -3.26 -2.54 -12.12
CA LEU A 173 -2.68 -2.69 -10.79
C LEU A 173 -1.37 -1.91 -10.62
N CYS A 174 -1.21 -1.27 -9.47
CA CYS A 174 0.05 -0.72 -8.97
C CYS A 174 0.75 0.33 -9.84
N ASN A 175 0.06 0.91 -10.81
CA ASN A 175 0.64 1.89 -11.73
C ASN A 175 0.14 3.33 -11.51
N GLY A 176 -0.67 3.58 -10.47
CA GLY A 176 -1.27 4.88 -10.19
C GLY A 176 -2.29 5.35 -11.22
N PHE A 177 -2.56 4.54 -12.25
CA PHE A 177 -3.40 4.95 -13.37
C PHE A 177 -4.85 5.18 -12.96
N TYR A 178 -5.32 4.40 -11.98
CA TYR A 178 -6.68 4.50 -11.47
C TYR A 178 -6.76 5.09 -10.07
N SER A 179 -5.70 5.04 -9.28
CA SER A 179 -5.71 5.42 -7.87
C SER A 179 -5.08 6.80 -7.68
N ASP A 180 -5.69 7.63 -6.83
CA ASP A 180 -5.19 8.98 -6.52
C ASP A 180 -3.99 8.94 -5.57
N VAL A 181 -4.00 7.95 -4.67
CA VAL A 181 -2.92 7.71 -3.71
C VAL A 181 -2.61 6.22 -3.68
N ILE A 182 -1.33 5.88 -3.72
CA ILE A 182 -0.83 4.51 -3.54
C ILE A 182 -0.01 4.45 -2.26
N VAL A 183 -0.30 3.46 -1.44
CA VAL A 183 0.49 3.12 -0.25
C VAL A 183 1.04 1.70 -0.39
N GLY A 184 2.19 1.43 0.18
CA GLY A 184 2.77 0.10 0.13
C GLY A 184 3.70 -0.19 1.29
N SER A 185 3.85 -1.47 1.59
CA SER A 185 4.77 -2.01 2.58
C SER A 185 5.90 -2.79 1.91
N THR A 186 7.11 -2.63 2.43
CA THR A 186 8.30 -3.40 2.05
C THR A 186 8.82 -4.26 3.20
N GLY A 187 7.99 -4.45 4.24
CA GLY A 187 8.25 -5.35 5.37
C GLY A 187 7.96 -6.81 5.05
N GLU A 188 8.16 -7.70 6.01
CA GLU A 188 7.80 -9.11 5.87
C GLU A 188 6.29 -9.32 6.00
N PRO A 189 5.70 -10.22 5.25
CA PRO A 189 6.13 -11.03 4.10
C PRO A 189 5.68 -10.44 2.76
N LYS A 190 6.24 -9.32 2.35
CA LYS A 190 5.78 -8.62 1.13
C LYS A 190 6.57 -9.05 -0.12
N ILE A 191 6.03 -8.72 -1.30
CA ILE A 191 6.66 -9.02 -2.60
C ILE A 191 8.03 -8.33 -2.70
N VAL A 192 8.07 -7.05 -2.37
CA VAL A 192 9.32 -6.32 -2.12
C VAL A 192 9.58 -6.41 -0.62
N ASN A 193 10.44 -7.33 -0.22
CA ASN A 193 10.77 -7.57 1.18
C ASN A 193 12.19 -7.15 1.49
N VAL A 194 12.32 -6.11 2.30
CA VAL A 194 13.61 -5.65 2.85
C VAL A 194 13.61 -5.67 4.39
N GLY A 195 12.62 -6.38 4.97
CA GLY A 195 12.45 -6.54 6.41
C GLY A 195 11.66 -5.42 7.07
N ASN A 196 11.66 -4.23 6.49
CA ASN A 196 11.01 -3.04 7.04
C ASN A 196 10.63 -2.06 5.93
N GLY A 197 9.99 -0.93 6.29
CA GLY A 197 9.72 0.16 5.35
C GLY A 197 8.34 0.14 4.70
N GLY A 198 8.08 1.23 4.00
CA GLY A 198 6.89 1.46 3.21
C GLY A 198 7.02 2.74 2.41
N PHE A 199 6.01 3.02 1.61
CA PHE A 199 5.98 4.23 0.81
C PHE A 199 4.55 4.73 0.62
N ILE A 200 4.46 6.02 0.29
CA ILE A 200 3.24 6.67 -0.17
C ILE A 200 3.54 7.47 -1.42
N SER A 201 2.70 7.33 -2.44
CA SER A 201 2.88 7.95 -3.75
C SER A 201 1.57 8.56 -4.23
N THR A 202 1.64 9.76 -4.83
CA THR A 202 0.47 10.49 -5.34
C THR A 202 0.89 11.57 -6.34
N SER A 203 -0.03 11.95 -7.24
CA SER A 203 0.10 13.15 -8.07
C SER A 203 -0.75 14.32 -7.57
N ILE A 204 -1.43 14.19 -6.42
CA ILE A 204 -2.22 15.28 -5.85
C ILE A 204 -1.29 16.41 -5.40
N PRO A 205 -1.46 17.63 -5.90
CA PRO A 205 -0.62 18.77 -5.52
C PRO A 205 -0.71 19.05 -4.01
N ASN A 206 0.45 19.31 -3.41
CA ASN A 206 0.55 19.65 -1.98
C ASN A 206 0.01 18.59 -0.99
N PHE A 207 -0.22 17.35 -1.42
CA PHE A 207 -0.73 16.27 -0.55
C PHE A 207 0.04 16.15 0.76
N PHE A 208 1.36 16.30 0.73
CA PHE A 208 2.21 16.16 1.91
C PHE A 208 2.42 17.45 2.72
N LYS A 209 1.79 18.57 2.35
CA LYS A 209 2.06 19.89 2.95
C LYS A 209 1.90 19.87 4.48
N ASP A 210 0.82 19.26 4.96
CA ASP A 210 0.49 19.23 6.38
C ASP A 210 1.02 17.97 7.10
N SER A 211 1.75 17.12 6.37
CA SER A 211 2.28 15.84 6.90
C SER A 211 3.77 15.91 7.30
N ASN A 212 4.39 17.07 7.32
CA ASN A 212 5.84 17.21 7.59
C ASN A 212 6.28 16.60 8.92
N ILE A 213 5.49 16.76 9.98
CA ILE A 213 5.79 16.21 11.32
C ILE A 213 5.71 14.67 11.26
N LEU A 214 4.65 14.13 10.64
CA LEU A 214 4.46 12.69 10.49
C LEU A 214 5.56 12.07 9.63
N LEU A 215 5.93 12.70 8.52
CA LEU A 215 7.02 12.24 7.65
C LEU A 215 8.38 12.21 8.36
N LYS A 216 8.63 13.17 9.26
CA LYS A 216 9.83 13.15 10.11
C LYS A 216 9.77 12.05 11.16
N SER A 217 8.62 11.85 11.80
CA SER A 217 8.41 10.83 12.84
C SER A 217 8.45 9.40 12.27
N PHE A 218 7.93 9.22 11.05
CA PHE A 218 7.90 7.93 10.35
C PHE A 218 9.00 7.79 9.30
N LYS A 219 10.10 8.50 9.46
CA LYS A 219 11.21 8.48 8.50
C LYS A 219 11.73 7.06 8.27
N CYS A 220 11.90 6.69 7.01
CA CYS A 220 12.60 5.48 6.62
C CYS A 220 14.09 5.62 6.93
N ASP A 221 14.70 4.60 7.53
CA ASP A 221 16.12 4.59 7.78
C ASP A 221 16.93 4.36 6.48
N LYS A 222 18.20 4.73 6.51
CA LYS A 222 19.08 4.68 5.33
C LYS A 222 19.26 3.26 4.79
N ILE A 223 19.37 2.27 5.65
CA ILE A 223 19.62 0.87 5.26
C ILE A 223 18.38 0.33 4.53
N THR A 224 17.22 0.59 5.07
CA THR A 224 15.92 0.26 4.44
C THR A 224 15.77 0.95 3.08
N CYS A 225 16.14 2.23 2.95
CA CYS A 225 16.12 2.94 1.66
C CYS A 225 17.02 2.26 0.62
N VAL A 226 18.23 1.83 1.00
CA VAL A 226 19.13 1.06 0.13
C VAL A 226 18.47 -0.26 -0.29
N GLY A 227 17.87 -0.97 0.66
CA GLY A 227 17.15 -2.21 0.40
C GLY A 227 16.02 -2.02 -0.62
N ILE A 228 15.14 -1.06 -0.40
CA ILE A 228 14.02 -0.74 -1.31
C ILE A 228 14.55 -0.40 -2.71
N TYR A 229 15.57 0.44 -2.81
CA TYR A 229 16.17 0.79 -4.10
C TYR A 229 16.69 -0.41 -4.88
N ASN A 230 17.27 -1.40 -4.20
CA ASN A 230 17.88 -2.57 -4.85
C ASN A 230 16.86 -3.68 -5.17
N GLU A 231 15.74 -3.78 -4.42
CA GLU A 231 14.69 -4.80 -4.67
C GLU A 231 13.65 -4.35 -5.71
N LEU A 232 13.47 -3.06 -5.93
CA LEU A 232 12.66 -2.49 -7.02
C LEU A 232 13.48 -2.40 -8.32
#